data_7939b3fd1963226dff31433d0bcf5580
#
_entry.id   7939b3fd1963226dff31433d0bcf5580
#
_cell.length_a   1.000
_cell.length_b   1.000
_cell.length_c   1.000
_cell.angle_alpha   90.00
_cell.angle_beta   90.00
_cell.angle_gamma   90.00
#
_symmetry.space_group_name_H-M   'P 1'
#
loop_
_entity.id
_entity.type
_entity.pdbx_description
1 polymer ?
#
loop_
_entity_poly.entity_id
_entity_poly.type
_entity_poly.pdbx_seq_one_letter_code
_entity_poly.pdbx_strand_id
1 'polypeptide(L)'
;MNTQDLAARDLAHIWHPCSQMKDYETLPPIIVDHASGPYLYDTDGNSYLDIISSWWCNLLGHCNPDINAAIKKQLDTLEHVIFVNFSHEPAIKLCEELSKVVPQGLTKFNFSDNGSASVEIALKMAFQYFYQTGHPEKKRFMCLSEGYHGETIGALSVGSMDLFAQIYKPMMMDNIHVQAPDCYRCPFKQNRESCQCECFKFAEETFAKHAHETAAIIVEPLLQGCAGMRIYPPLYLQKLRKLCDAYNVLLIADEIATGFGRTGKMFACDHAGITPDLMCISKALTGGYMPMAITVTTEKIFAAFYDDYNKGKAFMHSHTYSGNPLGCAAALAVQKIMREQHILEQAQEKAGYFTAALQETFGNHKNIGEIRHIGLINAMELVTDKEKKTPFDSKLRISYEIYKKALTHGLLLRPLGNVLYFNPPLNIEKQDLDKAIKICKQSMDEILG
;
A
#
# COMPACT_ATOMS: atom_id res chain seq x y z
N MET A 1 17.23 -20.56 23.72
CA MET A 1 16.19 -21.50 23.23
C MET A 1 16.66 -22.05 21.90
N ASN A 2 16.42 -23.30 21.59
CA ASN A 2 16.83 -23.88 20.31
C ASN A 2 15.88 -23.36 19.19
N THR A 3 16.42 -22.79 18.13
CA THR A 3 15.65 -22.25 16.97
C THR A 3 14.74 -23.30 16.37
N GLN A 4 15.20 -24.55 16.25
CA GLN A 4 14.39 -25.65 15.72
C GLN A 4 13.17 -25.98 16.59
N ASP A 5 13.31 -25.91 17.91
CA ASP A 5 12.19 -26.08 18.85
C ASP A 5 11.17 -24.93 18.70
N LEU A 6 11.65 -23.68 18.57
CA LEU A 6 10.76 -22.54 18.34
C LEU A 6 10.02 -22.65 17.02
N ALA A 7 10.69 -23.04 15.93
CA ALA A 7 10.07 -23.23 14.63
C ALA A 7 9.03 -24.37 14.63
N ALA A 8 9.31 -25.48 15.33
CA ALA A 8 8.36 -26.57 15.47
C ALA A 8 7.11 -26.16 16.25
N ARG A 9 7.28 -25.37 17.32
CA ARG A 9 6.17 -24.84 18.14
C ARG A 9 5.36 -23.78 17.37
N ASP A 10 6.03 -22.95 16.56
CA ASP A 10 5.38 -22.00 15.68
C ASP A 10 4.42 -22.73 14.72
N LEU A 11 4.93 -23.72 13.98
CA LEU A 11 4.13 -24.47 13.02
C LEU A 11 3.03 -25.33 13.67
N ALA A 12 3.17 -25.68 14.94
CA ALA A 12 2.13 -26.41 15.66
C ALA A 12 0.93 -25.53 16.04
N HIS A 13 1.08 -24.21 16.12
CA HIS A 13 0.06 -23.31 16.67
C HIS A 13 -0.29 -22.13 15.77
N ILE A 14 0.58 -21.72 14.84
CA ILE A 14 0.39 -20.50 14.04
C ILE A 14 -0.01 -20.85 12.61
N TRP A 15 -1.12 -20.29 12.16
CA TRP A 15 -1.50 -20.29 10.75
C TRP A 15 -1.00 -18.99 10.12
N HIS A 16 0.11 -19.09 9.39
CA HIS A 16 0.73 -17.92 8.75
C HIS A 16 -0.15 -17.31 7.66
N PRO A 17 -0.31 -15.97 7.66
CA PRO A 17 -1.14 -15.28 6.67
C PRO A 17 -0.54 -15.34 5.26
N CYS A 18 -1.39 -15.37 4.25
CA CYS A 18 -1.00 -15.35 2.82
C CYS A 18 0.11 -16.35 2.46
N SER A 19 0.07 -17.55 3.05
CA SER A 19 1.09 -18.58 2.89
C SER A 19 0.47 -19.92 2.56
N GLN A 20 1.16 -20.68 1.70
CA GLN A 20 0.91 -22.11 1.57
C GLN A 20 1.63 -22.81 2.71
N MET A 21 0.90 -23.27 3.74
CA MET A 21 1.49 -23.85 4.96
C MET A 21 2.44 -25.01 4.67
N LYS A 22 2.19 -25.78 3.61
CA LYS A 22 3.06 -26.90 3.21
C LYS A 22 4.46 -26.45 2.74
N ASP A 23 4.62 -25.21 2.28
CA ASP A 23 5.94 -24.68 1.89
C ASP A 23 6.91 -24.65 3.07
N TYR A 24 6.40 -24.55 4.31
CA TYR A 24 7.24 -24.54 5.53
C TYR A 24 7.89 -25.91 5.84
N GLU A 25 7.48 -26.99 5.18
CA GLU A 25 8.20 -28.28 5.25
C GLU A 25 9.60 -28.19 4.63
N THR A 26 9.77 -27.29 3.64
CA THR A 26 11.05 -27.11 2.91
C THR A 26 11.74 -25.79 3.24
N LEU A 27 11.02 -24.80 3.70
CA LEU A 27 11.53 -23.52 4.15
C LEU A 27 10.87 -23.17 5.49
N PRO A 28 11.39 -23.69 6.62
CA PRO A 28 10.85 -23.41 7.94
C PRO A 28 10.82 -21.90 8.26
N PRO A 29 9.92 -21.43 9.15
CA PRO A 29 9.87 -20.01 9.50
C PRO A 29 11.17 -19.56 10.16
N ILE A 30 11.67 -18.41 9.75
CA ILE A 30 12.81 -17.75 10.37
C ILE A 30 12.33 -17.11 11.68
N ILE A 31 12.93 -17.49 12.78
CA ILE A 31 12.57 -16.96 14.11
C ILE A 31 13.37 -15.71 14.39
N VAL A 32 12.74 -14.55 14.24
CA VAL A 32 13.37 -13.26 14.49
C VAL A 32 13.50 -13.01 15.97
N ASP A 33 14.72 -12.68 16.43
CA ASP A 33 15.04 -12.32 17.82
C ASP A 33 14.90 -10.80 18.03
N HIS A 34 15.57 -10.02 17.19
CA HIS A 34 15.53 -8.56 17.27
C HIS A 34 15.70 -7.92 15.89
N ALA A 35 15.60 -6.59 15.84
CA ALA A 35 15.78 -5.82 14.61
C ALA A 35 16.41 -4.45 14.90
N SER A 36 17.13 -3.89 13.91
CA SER A 36 17.72 -2.55 14.00
C SER A 36 17.91 -1.95 12.61
N GLY A 37 17.48 -0.72 12.41
CA GLY A 37 17.53 -0.08 11.09
C GLY A 37 16.86 -0.93 10.01
N PRO A 38 17.49 -1.19 8.85
CA PRO A 38 16.90 -2.03 7.82
C PRO A 38 17.13 -3.54 8.02
N TYR A 39 17.65 -3.99 9.18
CA TYR A 39 18.02 -5.38 9.41
C TYR A 39 17.14 -6.08 10.43
N LEU A 40 16.80 -7.34 10.13
CA LEU A 40 16.25 -8.34 11.05
C LEU A 40 17.37 -9.31 11.45
N TYR A 41 17.33 -9.80 12.67
CA TYR A 41 18.28 -10.79 13.20
C TYR A 41 17.51 -11.98 13.74
N ASP A 42 17.90 -13.19 13.34
CA ASP A 42 17.28 -14.40 13.85
C ASP A 42 17.93 -14.92 15.13
N THR A 43 17.32 -15.93 15.73
CA THR A 43 17.81 -16.56 16.96
C THR A 43 19.13 -17.33 16.80
N ASP A 44 19.59 -17.57 15.56
CA ASP A 44 20.88 -18.19 15.27
C ASP A 44 21.98 -17.14 14.97
N GLY A 45 21.64 -15.83 15.03
CA GLY A 45 22.55 -14.72 14.82
C GLY A 45 22.75 -14.33 13.34
N ASN A 46 21.96 -14.88 12.42
CA ASN A 46 21.98 -14.43 11.04
C ASN A 46 21.26 -13.09 10.88
N SER A 47 21.70 -12.29 9.91
CA SER A 47 21.09 -10.99 9.60
C SER A 47 20.46 -10.98 8.22
N TYR A 48 19.29 -10.34 8.10
CA TYR A 48 18.54 -10.20 6.85
C TYR A 48 18.26 -8.73 6.60
N LEU A 49 18.71 -8.22 5.46
CA LEU A 49 18.37 -6.88 5.00
C LEU A 49 16.92 -6.87 4.51
N ASP A 50 16.04 -6.17 5.24
CA ASP A 50 14.62 -6.02 4.93
C ASP A 50 14.41 -4.94 3.87
N ILE A 51 14.57 -5.32 2.60
CA ILE A 51 14.45 -4.40 1.47
C ILE A 51 13.00 -4.18 1.02
N ILE A 52 12.04 -4.77 1.72
CA ILE A 52 10.60 -4.63 1.43
C ILE A 52 9.83 -3.97 2.57
N SER A 53 10.56 -3.41 3.58
CA SER A 53 9.95 -2.76 4.76
C SER A 53 8.90 -3.65 5.44
N SER A 54 9.23 -4.91 5.68
CA SER A 54 8.41 -5.99 6.21
C SER A 54 7.18 -6.26 5.31
N TRP A 55 6.13 -5.48 5.41
CA TRP A 55 4.99 -5.52 4.47
C TRP A 55 4.63 -4.11 4.03
N TRP A 56 5.65 -3.39 3.51
CA TRP A 56 5.54 -2.00 3.02
C TRP A 56 5.23 -0.97 4.11
N CYS A 57 5.30 -1.36 5.39
CA CYS A 57 4.88 -0.52 6.51
C CYS A 57 6.05 0.12 7.27
N ASN A 58 7.22 -0.54 7.32
CA ASN A 58 8.38 -0.02 8.03
C ASN A 58 9.03 1.14 7.25
N LEU A 59 8.61 2.37 7.58
CA LEU A 59 8.99 3.56 6.82
C LEU A 59 10.41 4.06 7.16
N LEU A 60 10.83 3.92 8.42
CA LEU A 60 12.01 4.58 9.01
C LEU A 60 12.99 3.59 9.65
N GLY A 61 12.94 2.33 9.24
CA GLY A 61 13.74 1.26 9.83
C GLY A 61 13.15 0.72 11.13
N HIS A 62 13.58 -0.47 11.48
CA HIS A 62 13.15 -1.17 12.69
C HIS A 62 13.73 -0.50 13.95
N CYS A 63 12.98 -0.59 15.04
CA CYS A 63 13.38 -0.14 16.37
C CYS A 63 13.91 1.30 16.41
N ASN A 64 13.30 2.21 15.64
CA ASN A 64 13.64 3.61 15.61
C ASN A 64 13.53 4.21 17.04
N PRO A 65 14.60 4.81 17.59
CA PRO A 65 14.63 5.22 18.99
C PRO A 65 13.60 6.30 19.32
N ASP A 66 13.31 7.22 18.39
CA ASP A 66 12.39 8.33 18.63
C ASP A 66 10.94 7.83 18.67
N ILE A 67 10.57 6.88 17.77
CA ILE A 67 9.23 6.25 17.80
C ILE A 67 9.08 5.41 19.05
N ASN A 68 10.09 4.61 19.40
CA ASN A 68 10.11 3.82 20.65
C ASN A 68 9.90 4.71 21.88
N ALA A 69 10.60 5.86 21.97
CA ALA A 69 10.47 6.79 23.08
C ALA A 69 9.06 7.41 23.15
N ALA A 70 8.47 7.77 22.00
CA ALA A 70 7.14 8.34 21.94
C ALA A 70 6.07 7.35 22.45
N ILE A 71 6.14 6.08 22.03
CA ILE A 71 5.21 5.03 22.47
C ILE A 71 5.39 4.75 23.97
N LYS A 72 6.64 4.59 24.45
CA LYS A 72 6.92 4.37 25.87
C LYS A 72 6.36 5.50 26.76
N LYS A 73 6.57 6.76 26.34
CA LYS A 73 6.00 7.91 27.05
C LYS A 73 4.47 7.88 27.07
N GLN A 74 3.84 7.48 25.98
CA GLN A 74 2.38 7.42 25.89
C GLN A 74 1.79 6.28 26.76
N LEU A 75 2.50 5.16 26.90
CA LEU A 75 2.11 4.06 27.80
C LEU A 75 1.99 4.51 29.25
N ASP A 76 2.85 5.41 29.70
CA ASP A 76 2.81 5.94 31.07
C ASP A 76 1.65 6.95 31.30
N THR A 77 0.95 7.37 30.23
CA THR A 77 -0.10 8.39 30.30
C THR A 77 -1.49 7.80 30.05
N LEU A 78 -1.69 7.14 28.92
CA LEU A 78 -2.98 6.60 28.49
C LEU A 78 -2.76 5.60 27.35
N GLU A 79 -3.10 4.34 27.59
CA GLU A 79 -2.98 3.27 26.59
C GLU A 79 -4.20 3.18 25.65
N HIS A 80 -5.40 3.42 26.20
CA HIS A 80 -6.66 3.43 25.44
C HIS A 80 -7.77 4.16 26.20
N VAL A 81 -8.71 4.73 25.46
CA VAL A 81 -9.98 5.25 25.97
C VAL A 81 -11.04 5.12 24.86
N ILE A 82 -12.30 4.94 25.24
CA ILE A 82 -13.43 5.01 24.30
C ILE A 82 -13.43 6.35 23.54
N PHE A 83 -13.51 6.31 22.21
CA PHE A 83 -13.44 7.49 21.35
C PHE A 83 -14.83 8.04 20.97
N VAL A 84 -15.82 7.82 21.85
CA VAL A 84 -17.19 8.35 21.75
C VAL A 84 -17.42 9.25 22.95
N ASN A 85 -17.64 10.54 22.72
CA ASN A 85 -17.73 11.62 23.73
C ASN A 85 -16.43 11.87 24.52
N PHE A 86 -15.41 11.03 24.35
CA PHE A 86 -14.07 11.25 24.88
C PHE A 86 -13.10 11.48 23.74
N SER A 87 -12.04 12.21 23.98
CA SER A 87 -10.94 12.46 23.08
C SER A 87 -9.64 12.59 23.87
N HIS A 88 -8.51 12.67 23.17
CA HIS A 88 -7.21 12.83 23.80
C HIS A 88 -6.25 13.63 22.91
N GLU A 89 -5.30 14.28 23.54
CA GLU A 89 -4.36 15.19 22.89
C GLU A 89 -3.60 14.54 21.71
N PRO A 90 -3.07 13.29 21.79
CA PRO A 90 -2.39 12.67 20.65
C PRO A 90 -3.23 12.58 19.37
N ALA A 91 -4.54 12.25 19.47
CA ALA A 91 -5.39 12.18 18.27
C ALA A 91 -5.65 13.58 17.69
N ILE A 92 -5.89 14.58 18.54
CA ILE A 92 -6.10 15.97 18.10
C ILE A 92 -4.86 16.47 17.35
N LYS A 93 -3.67 16.35 17.97
CA LYS A 93 -2.40 16.76 17.38
C LYS A 93 -2.09 16.00 16.07
N LEU A 94 -2.40 14.71 16.01
CA LEU A 94 -2.20 13.93 14.80
C LEU A 94 -3.06 14.46 13.65
N CYS A 95 -4.33 14.76 13.88
CA CYS A 95 -5.20 15.37 12.86
C CYS A 95 -4.69 16.75 12.42
N GLU A 96 -4.19 17.57 13.36
CA GLU A 96 -3.59 18.87 13.04
C GLU A 96 -2.32 18.73 12.18
N GLU A 97 -1.43 17.78 12.48
CA GLU A 97 -0.22 17.53 11.68
C GLU A 97 -0.59 16.95 10.31
N LEU A 98 -1.52 16.00 10.24
CA LEU A 98 -1.98 15.43 8.98
C LEU A 98 -2.66 16.46 8.09
N SER A 99 -3.43 17.39 8.66
CA SER A 99 -4.08 18.48 7.90
C SER A 99 -3.09 19.38 7.15
N LYS A 100 -1.81 19.42 7.57
CA LYS A 100 -0.76 20.20 6.90
C LYS A 100 -0.17 19.50 5.67
N VAL A 101 -0.36 18.18 5.55
CA VAL A 101 0.33 17.35 4.55
C VAL A 101 -0.62 16.61 3.60
N VAL A 102 -1.88 16.37 4.00
CA VAL A 102 -2.88 15.78 3.09
C VAL A 102 -3.28 16.76 1.99
N PRO A 103 -3.73 16.29 0.82
CA PRO A 103 -4.25 17.16 -0.24
C PRO A 103 -5.28 18.17 0.29
N GLN A 104 -5.16 19.42 -0.16
CA GLN A 104 -6.00 20.53 0.29
C GLN A 104 -7.49 20.21 0.12
N GLY A 105 -8.30 20.48 1.15
CA GLY A 105 -9.74 20.21 1.16
C GLY A 105 -10.14 18.94 1.90
N LEU A 106 -9.19 18.06 2.23
CA LEU A 106 -9.40 16.93 3.12
C LEU A 106 -9.24 17.41 4.58
N THR A 107 -10.34 17.45 5.35
CA THR A 107 -10.39 18.13 6.68
C THR A 107 -10.96 17.28 7.80
N LYS A 108 -11.55 16.12 7.50
CA LYS A 108 -12.19 15.24 8.47
C LYS A 108 -11.53 13.87 8.49
N PHE A 109 -11.22 13.38 9.68
CA PHE A 109 -10.43 12.17 9.92
C PHE A 109 -11.26 11.17 10.70
N ASN A 110 -11.46 9.97 10.15
CA ASN A 110 -12.15 8.87 10.79
C ASN A 110 -11.16 7.72 11.02
N PHE A 111 -10.94 7.37 12.28
CA PHE A 111 -9.92 6.38 12.69
C PHE A 111 -10.44 4.95 12.59
N SER A 112 -9.57 4.03 12.19
CA SER A 112 -9.77 2.58 12.20
C SER A 112 -8.45 1.84 12.49
N ASP A 113 -8.50 0.50 12.53
CA ASP A 113 -7.40 -0.33 13.03
C ASP A 113 -6.44 -0.78 11.93
N ASN A 114 -6.90 -0.85 10.68
CA ASN A 114 -6.10 -1.35 9.55
C ASN A 114 -6.61 -0.80 8.22
N GLY A 115 -5.82 -0.99 7.15
CA GLY A 115 -6.13 -0.45 5.82
C GLY A 115 -7.47 -0.94 5.26
N SER A 116 -7.77 -2.24 5.35
CA SER A 116 -9.06 -2.78 4.86
C SER A 116 -10.25 -2.11 5.54
N ALA A 117 -10.15 -1.86 6.86
CA ALA A 117 -11.19 -1.17 7.62
C ALA A 117 -11.37 0.30 7.16
N SER A 118 -10.28 1.00 6.82
CA SER A 118 -10.42 2.36 6.27
C SER A 118 -11.09 2.37 4.90
N VAL A 119 -10.86 1.34 4.08
CA VAL A 119 -11.55 1.16 2.80
C VAL A 119 -13.05 0.87 3.03
N GLU A 120 -13.40 -0.03 3.95
CA GLU A 120 -14.81 -0.29 4.33
C GLU A 120 -15.53 1.00 4.76
N ILE A 121 -14.84 1.83 5.56
CA ILE A 121 -15.36 3.14 5.99
C ILE A 121 -15.58 4.06 4.79
N ALA A 122 -14.61 4.16 3.87
CA ALA A 122 -14.71 5.00 2.69
C ALA A 122 -15.89 4.57 1.78
N LEU A 123 -16.07 3.27 1.56
CA LEU A 123 -17.18 2.72 0.78
C LEU A 123 -18.53 3.05 1.45
N LYS A 124 -18.65 2.82 2.76
CA LYS A 124 -19.88 3.12 3.50
C LYS A 124 -20.18 4.61 3.52
N MET A 125 -19.17 5.48 3.69
CA MET A 125 -19.34 6.93 3.62
C MET A 125 -19.83 7.36 2.24
N ALA A 126 -19.24 6.85 1.16
CA ALA A 126 -19.64 7.19 -0.20
C ALA A 126 -21.07 6.74 -0.51
N PHE A 127 -21.45 5.54 -0.10
CA PHE A 127 -22.81 5.03 -0.25
C PHE A 127 -23.83 5.86 0.52
N GLN A 128 -23.60 6.07 1.82
CA GLN A 128 -24.52 6.79 2.69
C GLN A 128 -24.61 8.27 2.31
N TYR A 129 -23.52 8.89 1.83
CA TYR A 129 -23.52 10.26 1.30
C TYR A 129 -24.57 10.41 0.18
N PHE A 130 -24.53 9.57 -0.83
CA PHE A 130 -25.50 9.63 -1.92
C PHE A 130 -26.91 9.32 -1.49
N TYR A 131 -27.10 8.33 -0.62
CA TYR A 131 -28.42 8.03 -0.05
C TYR A 131 -29.03 9.25 0.67
N GLN A 132 -28.22 9.95 1.48
CA GLN A 132 -28.66 11.11 2.27
C GLN A 132 -28.83 12.40 1.45
N THR A 133 -28.17 12.48 0.28
CA THR A 133 -28.25 13.64 -0.61
C THR A 133 -29.24 13.46 -1.76
N GLY A 134 -30.10 12.43 -1.71
CA GLY A 134 -31.19 12.24 -2.64
C GLY A 134 -30.87 11.48 -3.91
N HIS A 135 -29.78 10.68 -3.90
CA HIS A 135 -29.30 9.86 -5.02
C HIS A 135 -29.24 8.37 -4.64
N PRO A 136 -30.35 7.73 -4.19
CA PRO A 136 -30.33 6.34 -3.73
C PRO A 136 -30.04 5.32 -4.84
N GLU A 137 -30.10 5.73 -6.10
CA GLU A 137 -29.70 4.92 -7.26
C GLU A 137 -28.18 4.66 -7.32
N LYS A 138 -27.35 5.56 -6.75
CA LYS A 138 -25.91 5.44 -6.71
C LYS A 138 -25.44 4.49 -5.59
N LYS A 139 -25.49 3.19 -5.85
CA LYS A 139 -25.24 2.14 -4.85
C LYS A 139 -24.12 1.15 -5.21
N ARG A 140 -23.56 1.23 -6.42
CA ARG A 140 -22.45 0.39 -6.87
C ARG A 140 -21.13 1.15 -6.78
N PHE A 141 -20.05 0.41 -6.86
CA PHE A 141 -18.69 0.97 -6.90
C PHE A 141 -18.01 0.60 -8.21
N MET A 142 -17.10 1.44 -8.64
CA MET A 142 -16.13 1.14 -9.69
C MET A 142 -14.77 0.88 -9.06
N CYS A 143 -13.99 -0.02 -9.64
CA CYS A 143 -12.59 -0.25 -9.28
C CYS A 143 -11.78 -0.56 -10.53
N LEU A 144 -10.47 -0.31 -10.49
CA LEU A 144 -9.56 -0.72 -11.55
C LEU A 144 -9.35 -2.23 -11.51
N SER A 145 -9.29 -2.90 -12.66
CA SER A 145 -8.87 -4.29 -12.74
C SER A 145 -7.48 -4.46 -12.11
N GLU A 146 -7.20 -5.62 -11.52
CA GLU A 146 -5.96 -5.90 -10.76
C GLU A 146 -5.75 -4.98 -9.53
N GLY A 147 -6.77 -4.23 -9.08
CA GLY A 147 -6.72 -3.44 -7.86
C GLY A 147 -6.74 -4.32 -6.60
N TYR A 148 -6.03 -3.88 -5.55
CA TYR A 148 -6.03 -4.51 -4.25
C TYR A 148 -6.26 -3.47 -3.16
N HIS A 149 -7.31 -3.66 -2.36
CA HIS A 149 -7.72 -2.70 -1.33
C HIS A 149 -7.88 -3.34 0.06
N GLY A 150 -7.51 -4.61 0.20
CA GLY A 150 -7.60 -5.37 1.44
C GLY A 150 -8.45 -6.63 1.30
N GLU A 151 -8.60 -7.36 2.40
CA GLU A 151 -9.17 -8.72 2.41
C GLU A 151 -10.45 -8.86 3.25
N THR A 152 -10.99 -7.77 3.81
CA THR A 152 -12.37 -7.76 4.29
C THR A 152 -13.33 -7.84 3.09
N ILE A 153 -14.54 -8.35 3.28
CA ILE A 153 -15.44 -8.64 2.13
C ILE A 153 -15.74 -7.39 1.30
N GLY A 154 -15.96 -6.22 1.91
CA GLY A 154 -16.19 -4.99 1.15
C GLY A 154 -14.92 -4.52 0.41
N ALA A 155 -13.76 -4.49 1.08
CA ALA A 155 -12.49 -4.14 0.45
C ALA A 155 -12.11 -5.13 -0.66
N LEU A 156 -12.31 -6.44 -0.43
CA LEU A 156 -12.10 -7.49 -1.42
C LEU A 156 -13.02 -7.33 -2.63
N SER A 157 -14.27 -6.91 -2.39
CA SER A 157 -15.27 -6.71 -3.44
C SER A 157 -14.92 -5.59 -4.42
N VAL A 158 -14.17 -4.58 -3.98
CA VAL A 158 -13.66 -3.50 -4.85
C VAL A 158 -12.24 -3.77 -5.33
N GLY A 159 -11.64 -4.90 -4.96
CA GLY A 159 -10.46 -5.48 -5.60
C GLY A 159 -10.84 -6.36 -6.79
N SER A 160 -9.87 -6.80 -7.58
CA SER A 160 -10.13 -7.68 -8.70
C SER A 160 -9.01 -8.69 -8.98
N MET A 161 -8.15 -8.92 -7.99
CA MET A 161 -7.10 -9.93 -8.10
C MET A 161 -7.69 -11.32 -7.81
N ASP A 162 -7.77 -12.17 -8.84
CA ASP A 162 -8.31 -13.53 -8.70
C ASP A 162 -7.61 -14.37 -7.62
N LEU A 163 -6.31 -14.14 -7.40
CA LEU A 163 -5.55 -14.81 -6.34
C LEU A 163 -6.23 -14.72 -4.97
N PHE A 164 -6.80 -13.57 -4.64
CA PHE A 164 -7.46 -13.33 -3.34
C PHE A 164 -8.98 -13.49 -3.42
N ALA A 165 -9.59 -13.20 -4.56
CA ALA A 165 -11.03 -13.01 -4.71
C ALA A 165 -11.78 -14.24 -5.21
N GLN A 166 -11.15 -15.13 -6.00
CA GLN A 166 -11.83 -16.16 -6.78
C GLN A 166 -12.76 -17.06 -5.95
N ILE A 167 -12.31 -17.53 -4.80
CA ILE A 167 -13.08 -18.43 -3.93
C ILE A 167 -14.23 -17.68 -3.24
N TYR A 168 -14.06 -16.39 -2.98
CA TYR A 168 -15.00 -15.56 -2.22
C TYR A 168 -16.00 -14.80 -3.10
N LYS A 169 -15.94 -14.93 -4.44
CA LYS A 169 -16.87 -14.27 -5.37
C LYS A 169 -18.35 -14.36 -4.95
N PRO A 170 -18.85 -15.50 -4.43
CA PRO A 170 -20.25 -15.58 -3.99
C PRO A 170 -20.62 -14.71 -2.79
N MET A 171 -19.63 -14.23 -2.02
CA MET A 171 -19.82 -13.36 -0.86
C MET A 171 -19.61 -11.88 -1.17
N MET A 172 -19.11 -11.57 -2.36
CA MET A 172 -18.70 -10.22 -2.74
C MET A 172 -19.85 -9.40 -3.31
N MET A 173 -19.76 -8.09 -3.19
CA MET A 173 -20.66 -7.15 -3.85
C MET A 173 -20.43 -7.18 -5.37
N ASP A 174 -21.50 -7.02 -6.15
CA ASP A 174 -21.42 -6.86 -7.61
C ASP A 174 -20.97 -5.44 -7.96
N ASN A 175 -19.68 -5.27 -8.23
CA ASN A 175 -19.04 -4.01 -8.57
C ASN A 175 -18.64 -3.95 -10.05
N ILE A 176 -18.30 -2.75 -10.52
CA ILE A 176 -17.99 -2.45 -11.91
C ILE A 176 -16.48 -2.36 -12.07
N HIS A 177 -15.92 -3.23 -12.91
CA HIS A 177 -14.50 -3.24 -13.17
C HIS A 177 -14.15 -2.38 -14.38
N VAL A 178 -13.25 -1.41 -14.18
CA VAL A 178 -12.63 -0.58 -15.21
C VAL A 178 -11.31 -1.21 -15.59
N GLN A 179 -11.03 -1.41 -16.85
CA GLN A 179 -9.73 -1.93 -17.29
C GLN A 179 -8.61 -0.99 -16.85
N ALA A 180 -7.69 -1.50 -16.03
CA ALA A 180 -6.54 -0.75 -15.54
C ALA A 180 -5.52 -0.46 -16.63
N PRO A 181 -4.75 0.63 -16.51
CA PRO A 181 -3.58 0.85 -17.36
C PRO A 181 -2.51 -0.20 -17.08
N ASP A 182 -2.04 -0.88 -18.13
CA ASP A 182 -0.84 -1.70 -18.09
C ASP A 182 0.21 -1.10 -19.04
N CYS A 183 1.16 -0.37 -18.47
CA CYS A 183 2.16 0.34 -19.29
C CYS A 183 3.21 -0.58 -19.87
N TYR A 184 3.56 -1.67 -19.19
CA TYR A 184 4.50 -2.65 -19.72
C TYR A 184 3.90 -3.44 -20.89
N ARG A 185 2.66 -3.92 -20.76
CA ARG A 185 1.92 -4.63 -21.82
C ARG A 185 0.84 -3.76 -22.42
N CYS A 186 1.22 -2.49 -22.74
CA CYS A 186 0.28 -1.49 -23.24
C CYS A 186 -0.44 -1.97 -24.52
N PRO A 187 -1.78 -2.05 -24.52
CA PRO A 187 -2.53 -2.49 -25.69
C PRO A 187 -2.42 -1.52 -26.88
N PHE A 188 -2.02 -0.26 -26.60
CA PHE A 188 -1.79 0.77 -27.62
C PHE A 188 -0.31 0.90 -28.03
N LYS A 189 0.57 0.03 -27.49
CA LYS A 189 2.02 0.04 -27.76
C LYS A 189 2.69 1.40 -27.50
N GLN A 190 2.17 2.15 -26.51
CA GLN A 190 2.71 3.44 -26.10
C GLN A 190 3.78 3.27 -25.02
N ASN A 191 4.68 4.28 -24.96
CA ASN A 191 5.64 4.40 -23.87
C ASN A 191 5.01 5.18 -22.71
N ARG A 192 5.14 4.68 -21.47
CA ARG A 192 4.59 5.32 -20.26
C ARG A 192 4.96 6.79 -20.11
N GLU A 193 6.18 7.15 -20.48
CA GLU A 193 6.73 8.50 -20.27
C GLU A 193 6.17 9.54 -21.25
N SER A 194 5.73 9.10 -22.43
CA SER A 194 5.27 9.99 -23.51
C SER A 194 3.82 9.79 -23.91
N CYS A 195 3.13 8.75 -23.43
CA CYS A 195 1.75 8.47 -23.82
C CYS A 195 0.76 9.51 -23.28
N GLN A 196 -0.35 9.69 -24.01
CA GLN A 196 -1.46 10.57 -23.61
C GLN A 196 -2.58 9.79 -22.88
N CYS A 197 -2.25 8.59 -22.36
CA CYS A 197 -3.19 7.68 -21.70
C CYS A 197 -4.36 7.29 -22.61
N GLU A 198 -4.09 6.80 -23.81
CA GLU A 198 -5.10 6.34 -24.76
C GLU A 198 -5.97 5.22 -24.16
N CYS A 199 -5.42 4.45 -23.22
CA CYS A 199 -6.16 3.45 -22.45
C CYS A 199 -7.25 4.04 -21.55
N PHE A 200 -7.24 5.36 -21.32
CA PHE A 200 -8.26 6.03 -20.51
C PHE A 200 -9.67 5.94 -21.12
N LYS A 201 -9.77 5.67 -22.42
CA LYS A 201 -11.06 5.42 -23.10
C LYS A 201 -11.88 4.30 -22.42
N PHE A 202 -11.24 3.31 -21.82
CA PHE A 202 -11.95 2.25 -21.10
C PHE A 202 -12.67 2.78 -19.86
N ALA A 203 -12.08 3.76 -19.17
CA ALA A 203 -12.76 4.45 -18.08
C ALA A 203 -13.93 5.31 -18.61
N GLU A 204 -13.71 6.08 -19.69
CA GLU A 204 -14.76 6.92 -20.29
C GLU A 204 -15.97 6.09 -20.72
N GLU A 205 -15.76 4.97 -21.41
CA GLU A 205 -16.81 4.03 -21.83
C GLU A 205 -17.57 3.44 -20.62
N THR A 206 -16.85 3.06 -19.56
CA THR A 206 -17.45 2.49 -18.36
C THR A 206 -18.27 3.54 -17.59
N PHE A 207 -17.75 4.76 -17.45
CA PHE A 207 -18.47 5.86 -16.82
C PHE A 207 -19.74 6.24 -17.59
N ALA A 208 -19.65 6.36 -18.92
CA ALA A 208 -20.80 6.67 -19.76
C ALA A 208 -21.96 5.65 -19.55
N LYS A 209 -21.61 4.40 -19.31
CA LYS A 209 -22.59 3.32 -19.12
C LYS A 209 -23.12 3.23 -17.68
N HIS A 210 -22.29 3.42 -16.67
CA HIS A 210 -22.57 3.01 -15.30
C HIS A 210 -22.51 4.13 -14.25
N ALA A 211 -22.10 5.36 -14.59
CA ALA A 211 -21.93 6.43 -13.61
C ALA A 211 -23.25 6.80 -12.88
N HIS A 212 -24.41 6.59 -13.52
CA HIS A 212 -25.72 6.88 -12.94
C HIS A 212 -26.02 6.02 -11.71
N GLU A 213 -25.46 4.80 -11.62
CA GLU A 213 -25.66 3.84 -10.53
C GLU A 213 -24.43 3.75 -9.58
N THR A 214 -23.36 4.52 -9.87
CA THR A 214 -22.08 4.43 -9.17
C THR A 214 -21.93 5.52 -8.11
N ALA A 215 -21.67 5.13 -6.88
CA ALA A 215 -21.37 6.03 -5.77
C ALA A 215 -19.91 6.52 -5.84
N ALA A 216 -18.96 5.61 -6.01
CA ALA A 216 -17.55 5.97 -6.04
C ALA A 216 -16.75 5.03 -6.95
N ILE A 217 -15.59 5.56 -7.42
CA ILE A 217 -14.49 4.74 -7.92
C ILE A 217 -13.36 4.75 -6.91
N ILE A 218 -12.79 3.58 -6.64
CA ILE A 218 -11.59 3.44 -5.79
C ILE A 218 -10.39 3.07 -6.64
N VAL A 219 -9.24 3.68 -6.33
CA VAL A 219 -7.97 3.42 -7.03
C VAL A 219 -6.79 3.45 -6.06
N GLU A 220 -5.79 2.62 -6.33
CA GLU A 220 -4.43 2.80 -5.83
C GLU A 220 -3.77 3.89 -6.70
N PRO A 221 -3.48 5.10 -6.21
CA PRO A 221 -3.00 6.18 -7.06
C PRO A 221 -1.57 5.90 -7.55
N LEU A 222 -1.38 5.93 -8.86
CA LEU A 222 -0.14 5.75 -9.63
C LEU A 222 0.53 4.38 -9.54
N LEU A 223 0.27 3.57 -8.51
CA LEU A 223 0.95 2.30 -8.28
C LEU A 223 -0.04 1.24 -7.81
N GLN A 224 -0.36 0.28 -8.65
CA GLN A 224 -1.04 -0.95 -8.23
C GLN A 224 -0.01 -1.92 -7.64
N GLY A 225 0.06 -1.93 -6.30
CA GLY A 225 1.12 -2.64 -5.59
C GLY A 225 1.07 -4.15 -5.79
N CYS A 226 0.00 -4.80 -5.36
CA CYS A 226 -0.15 -6.26 -5.42
C CYS A 226 -0.19 -6.80 -6.84
N ALA A 227 -0.57 -6.01 -7.83
CA ALA A 227 -0.53 -6.37 -9.26
C ALA A 227 0.89 -6.46 -9.84
N GLY A 228 1.92 -6.49 -8.99
CA GLY A 228 3.31 -6.52 -9.39
C GLY A 228 3.93 -5.13 -9.55
N MET A 229 3.57 -4.18 -8.69
CA MET A 229 4.08 -2.81 -8.72
C MET A 229 3.87 -2.15 -10.09
N ARG A 230 2.65 -2.24 -10.65
CA ARG A 230 2.30 -1.61 -11.93
C ARG A 230 2.18 -0.10 -11.75
N ILE A 231 2.95 0.64 -12.52
CA ILE A 231 3.01 2.11 -12.44
C ILE A 231 2.35 2.71 -13.67
N TYR A 232 1.48 3.70 -13.46
CA TYR A 232 0.80 4.44 -14.53
C TYR A 232 0.99 5.95 -14.41
N PRO A 233 0.87 6.71 -15.52
CA PRO A 233 1.16 8.15 -15.54
C PRO A 233 0.20 8.97 -14.66
N PRO A 234 0.66 10.05 -14.01
CA PRO A 234 -0.20 11.00 -13.29
C PRO A 234 -1.35 11.56 -14.12
N LEU A 235 -1.16 11.68 -15.43
CA LEU A 235 -2.20 12.12 -16.36
C LEU A 235 -3.46 11.25 -16.33
N TYR A 236 -3.32 9.93 -16.11
CA TYR A 236 -4.48 9.05 -15.96
C TYR A 236 -5.34 9.45 -14.75
N LEU A 237 -4.69 9.70 -13.61
CA LEU A 237 -5.38 10.10 -12.39
C LEU A 237 -6.01 11.51 -12.51
N GLN A 238 -5.35 12.43 -13.22
CA GLN A 238 -5.90 13.76 -13.54
C GLN A 238 -7.18 13.65 -14.38
N LYS A 239 -7.15 12.82 -15.44
CA LYS A 239 -8.33 12.56 -16.27
C LYS A 239 -9.45 11.90 -15.45
N LEU A 240 -9.09 10.96 -14.55
CA LEU A 240 -10.06 10.28 -13.70
C LEU A 240 -10.77 11.24 -12.74
N ARG A 241 -10.04 12.19 -12.11
CA ARG A 241 -10.64 13.21 -11.25
C ARG A 241 -11.67 14.04 -12.02
N LYS A 242 -11.30 14.50 -13.21
CA LYS A 242 -12.21 15.27 -14.09
C LYS A 242 -13.45 14.47 -14.49
N LEU A 243 -13.27 13.19 -14.77
CA LEU A 243 -14.37 12.30 -15.14
C LEU A 243 -15.32 12.08 -13.95
N CYS A 244 -14.78 11.86 -12.75
CA CYS A 244 -15.56 11.77 -11.52
C CYS A 244 -16.39 13.03 -11.26
N ASP A 245 -15.79 14.21 -11.44
CA ASP A 245 -16.49 15.49 -11.27
C ASP A 245 -17.63 15.65 -12.28
N ALA A 246 -17.39 15.32 -13.56
CA ALA A 246 -18.37 15.46 -14.63
C ALA A 246 -19.59 14.55 -14.44
N TYR A 247 -19.41 13.37 -13.85
CA TYR A 247 -20.48 12.37 -13.64
C TYR A 247 -21.00 12.33 -12.21
N ASN A 248 -20.57 13.22 -11.33
CA ASN A 248 -20.93 13.20 -9.90
C ASN A 248 -20.69 11.81 -9.25
N VAL A 249 -19.51 11.24 -9.46
CA VAL A 249 -19.00 10.02 -8.83
C VAL A 249 -17.88 10.40 -7.88
N LEU A 250 -17.85 9.87 -6.65
CA LEU A 250 -16.79 10.17 -5.70
C LEU A 250 -15.50 9.41 -6.08
N LEU A 251 -14.35 10.03 -5.85
CA LEU A 251 -13.04 9.42 -6.00
C LEU A 251 -12.49 9.03 -4.63
N ILE A 252 -12.25 7.74 -4.43
CA ILE A 252 -11.56 7.20 -3.26
C ILE A 252 -10.12 6.90 -3.68
N ALA A 253 -9.14 7.55 -3.05
CA ALA A 253 -7.73 7.26 -3.23
C ALA A 253 -7.24 6.34 -2.09
N ASP A 254 -6.81 5.16 -2.45
CA ASP A 254 -6.16 4.22 -1.53
C ASP A 254 -4.66 4.50 -1.46
N GLU A 255 -4.26 5.37 -0.54
CA GLU A 255 -2.87 5.76 -0.27
C GLU A 255 -2.21 4.87 0.82
N ILE A 256 -2.80 3.73 1.14
CA ILE A 256 -2.31 2.82 2.18
C ILE A 256 -0.88 2.34 1.90
N ALA A 257 -0.58 2.05 0.63
CA ALA A 257 0.75 1.60 0.19
C ALA A 257 1.62 2.71 -0.41
N THR A 258 1.00 3.79 -0.90
CA THR A 258 1.64 4.84 -1.70
C THR A 258 1.97 6.11 -0.92
N GLY A 259 1.31 6.32 0.21
CA GLY A 259 1.46 7.52 1.03
C GLY A 259 2.79 7.62 1.79
N PHE A 260 2.99 8.76 2.43
CA PHE A 260 4.12 9.09 3.30
C PHE A 260 5.49 8.96 2.63
N GLY A 261 5.61 9.47 1.40
CA GLY A 261 6.89 9.55 0.71
C GLY A 261 7.27 8.34 -0.13
N ARG A 262 6.52 7.25 -0.11
CA ARG A 262 6.83 6.01 -0.85
C ARG A 262 7.03 6.24 -2.34
N THR A 263 6.24 7.12 -2.94
CA THR A 263 6.29 7.44 -4.37
C THR A 263 7.19 8.63 -4.71
N GLY A 264 7.91 9.19 -3.72
CA GLY A 264 8.76 10.38 -3.89
C GLY A 264 8.04 11.71 -3.65
N LYS A 265 6.73 11.71 -3.38
CA LYS A 265 5.96 12.83 -2.82
C LYS A 265 5.22 12.35 -1.57
N MET A 266 4.71 13.27 -0.74
CA MET A 266 4.03 12.91 0.50
C MET A 266 2.88 11.93 0.23
N PHE A 267 2.06 12.20 -0.79
CA PHE A 267 1.03 11.29 -1.30
C PHE A 267 1.14 11.13 -2.81
N ALA A 268 0.71 9.99 -3.34
CA ALA A 268 0.75 9.75 -4.78
C ALA A 268 -0.18 10.71 -5.55
N CYS A 269 -1.30 11.13 -4.94
CA CYS A 269 -2.19 12.16 -5.48
C CYS A 269 -1.47 13.48 -5.78
N ASP A 270 -0.41 13.82 -5.06
CA ASP A 270 0.36 15.06 -5.25
C ASP A 270 1.09 15.09 -6.60
N HIS A 271 1.44 13.93 -7.18
CA HIS A 271 2.03 13.86 -8.53
C HIS A 271 1.05 14.32 -9.60
N ALA A 272 -0.22 14.07 -9.40
CA ALA A 272 -1.29 14.45 -10.30
C ALA A 272 -1.87 15.84 -9.99
N GLY A 273 -1.54 16.42 -8.83
CA GLY A 273 -2.10 17.68 -8.37
C GLY A 273 -3.62 17.61 -8.18
N ILE A 274 -4.13 16.50 -7.68
CA ILE A 274 -5.57 16.29 -7.45
C ILE A 274 -5.89 16.10 -5.96
N THR A 275 -7.11 16.42 -5.58
CA THR A 275 -7.71 16.07 -4.29
C THR A 275 -8.79 15.01 -4.52
N PRO A 276 -8.69 13.83 -3.88
CA PRO A 276 -9.79 12.86 -3.87
C PRO A 276 -10.93 13.32 -2.93
N ASP A 277 -12.09 12.72 -3.05
CA ASP A 277 -13.21 12.96 -2.11
C ASP A 277 -13.00 12.24 -0.78
N LEU A 278 -12.41 11.03 -0.85
CA LEU A 278 -12.00 10.24 0.32
C LEU A 278 -10.60 9.69 0.08
N MET A 279 -9.79 9.61 1.13
CA MET A 279 -8.43 9.07 1.09
C MET A 279 -8.23 8.08 2.24
N CYS A 280 -7.74 6.87 1.94
CA CYS A 280 -7.40 5.87 2.94
C CYS A 280 -5.90 5.87 3.18
N ILE A 281 -5.47 5.99 4.45
CA ILE A 281 -4.06 5.96 4.86
C ILE A 281 -3.84 4.95 5.99
N SER A 282 -2.73 4.23 5.96
CA SER A 282 -2.32 3.22 6.95
C SER A 282 -0.83 2.93 6.84
N LYS A 283 -0.37 1.73 7.16
CA LYS A 283 1.02 1.24 7.02
C LYS A 283 2.07 2.25 7.49
N ALA A 284 2.62 3.03 6.55
CA ALA A 284 3.64 4.04 6.81
C ALA A 284 3.18 5.13 7.80
N LEU A 285 1.88 5.32 7.99
CA LEU A 285 1.31 6.26 8.96
C LEU A 285 1.94 6.13 10.35
N THR A 286 2.11 4.89 10.83
CA THR A 286 2.73 4.60 12.13
C THR A 286 4.17 4.08 12.01
N GLY A 287 4.77 4.15 10.81
CA GLY A 287 6.08 3.57 10.55
C GLY A 287 6.16 2.05 10.72
N GLY A 288 5.01 1.36 10.69
CA GLY A 288 4.93 -0.09 10.90
C GLY A 288 4.88 -0.53 12.37
N TYR A 289 4.79 0.41 13.32
CA TYR A 289 4.80 0.10 14.76
C TYR A 289 3.46 -0.34 15.32
N MET A 290 2.39 0.31 14.90
CA MET A 290 1.04 0.08 15.47
C MET A 290 0.01 -0.11 14.36
N PRO A 291 -0.94 -1.04 14.52
CA PRO A 291 -2.08 -1.15 13.64
C PRO A 291 -2.95 0.10 13.79
N MET A 292 -3.04 0.88 12.71
CA MET A 292 -3.87 2.08 12.61
C MET A 292 -4.12 2.42 11.16
N ALA A 293 -5.32 2.91 10.86
CA ALA A 293 -5.64 3.54 9.60
C ALA A 293 -6.59 4.71 9.82
N ILE A 294 -6.65 5.60 8.83
CA ILE A 294 -7.54 6.75 8.85
C ILE A 294 -8.18 6.87 7.47
N THR A 295 -9.49 7.08 7.45
CA THR A 295 -10.21 7.56 6.28
C THR A 295 -10.35 9.07 6.41
N VAL A 296 -9.75 9.80 5.45
CA VAL A 296 -9.78 11.25 5.41
C VAL A 296 -10.79 11.70 4.36
N THR A 297 -11.61 12.70 4.67
CA THR A 297 -12.64 13.18 3.75
C THR A 297 -12.82 14.70 3.81
N THR A 298 -13.67 15.21 2.92
CA THR A 298 -13.94 16.64 2.77
C THR A 298 -15.06 17.11 3.70
N GLU A 299 -15.11 18.42 3.96
CA GLU A 299 -16.23 19.06 4.64
C GLU A 299 -17.58 18.83 3.93
N LYS A 300 -17.57 18.81 2.59
CA LYS A 300 -18.76 18.52 1.78
C LYS A 300 -19.40 17.17 2.13
N ILE A 301 -18.58 16.11 2.25
CA ILE A 301 -19.08 14.79 2.61
C ILE A 301 -19.54 14.78 4.06
N PHE A 302 -18.72 15.31 4.99
CA PHE A 302 -19.06 15.38 6.42
C PHE A 302 -20.38 16.09 6.67
N ALA A 303 -20.64 17.20 5.99
CA ALA A 303 -21.88 17.99 6.16
C ALA A 303 -23.15 17.18 5.85
N ALA A 304 -23.08 16.17 4.99
CA ALA A 304 -24.24 15.32 4.71
C ALA A 304 -24.63 14.43 5.90
N PHE A 305 -23.71 14.21 6.85
CA PHE A 305 -23.91 13.40 8.07
C PHE A 305 -24.21 14.28 9.30
N TYR A 306 -24.00 15.60 9.19
CA TYR A 306 -24.12 16.54 10.30
C TYR A 306 -25.54 17.11 10.35
N ASP A 307 -26.39 16.50 11.20
CA ASP A 307 -27.78 16.91 11.36
C ASP A 307 -28.27 16.54 12.78
N ASP A 308 -29.47 16.96 13.15
CA ASP A 308 -30.09 16.58 14.40
C ASP A 308 -30.27 15.07 14.53
N TYR A 309 -30.19 14.55 15.75
CA TYR A 309 -30.26 13.13 16.07
C TYR A 309 -31.50 12.43 15.45
N ASN A 310 -32.66 13.09 15.48
CA ASN A 310 -33.92 12.58 14.96
C ASN A 310 -33.98 12.45 13.42
N LYS A 311 -32.97 12.98 12.71
CA LYS A 311 -32.84 12.83 11.24
C LYS A 311 -32.17 11.55 10.83
N GLY A 312 -31.54 10.82 11.77
CA GLY A 312 -30.94 9.51 11.52
C GLY A 312 -29.77 9.51 10.53
N LYS A 313 -29.05 10.63 10.38
CA LYS A 313 -27.98 10.77 9.40
C LYS A 313 -26.58 10.39 9.93
N ALA A 314 -26.45 10.05 11.19
CA ALA A 314 -25.18 9.72 11.80
C ALA A 314 -24.46 8.55 11.07
N PHE A 315 -23.15 8.63 10.97
CA PHE A 315 -22.32 7.53 10.48
C PHE A 315 -22.09 6.50 11.59
N MET A 316 -22.92 5.45 11.60
CA MET A 316 -22.90 4.40 12.63
C MET A 316 -21.90 3.31 12.29
N HIS A 317 -20.61 3.63 12.41
CA HIS A 317 -19.48 2.70 12.25
C HIS A 317 -18.37 3.05 13.24
N SER A 318 -17.88 2.06 13.97
CA SER A 318 -16.79 2.22 14.93
C SER A 318 -16.02 0.94 15.12
N HIS A 319 -14.77 1.07 15.51
CA HIS A 319 -13.94 -0.02 16.01
C HIS A 319 -13.54 0.28 17.44
N THR A 320 -13.35 -0.76 18.25
CA THR A 320 -12.99 -0.60 19.67
C THR A 320 -11.74 0.24 19.86
N TYR A 321 -10.72 0.05 19.01
CA TYR A 321 -9.43 0.73 19.11
C TYR A 321 -9.30 1.97 18.23
N SER A 322 -10.41 2.51 17.69
CA SER A 322 -10.38 3.75 16.91
C SER A 322 -9.68 4.87 17.67
N GLY A 323 -8.71 5.53 17.02
CA GLY A 323 -7.96 6.62 17.61
C GLY A 323 -7.04 6.21 18.78
N ASN A 324 -6.58 4.95 18.82
CA ASN A 324 -5.71 4.46 19.89
C ASN A 324 -4.55 5.43 20.19
N PRO A 325 -4.35 5.87 21.45
CA PRO A 325 -3.32 6.85 21.82
C PRO A 325 -1.89 6.42 21.47
N LEU A 326 -1.57 5.13 21.57
CA LEU A 326 -0.23 4.60 21.24
C LEU A 326 0.03 4.70 19.74
N GLY A 327 -0.98 4.35 18.91
CA GLY A 327 -0.92 4.53 17.46
C GLY A 327 -0.78 5.99 17.05
N CYS A 328 -1.52 6.89 17.71
CA CYS A 328 -1.40 8.33 17.49
C CYS A 328 -0.01 8.87 17.88
N ALA A 329 0.56 8.40 18.99
CA ALA A 329 1.91 8.79 19.42
C ALA A 329 2.98 8.31 18.43
N ALA A 330 2.86 7.07 17.94
CA ALA A 330 3.74 6.54 16.89
C ALA A 330 3.64 7.38 15.61
N ALA A 331 2.43 7.66 15.13
CA ALA A 331 2.20 8.45 13.92
C ALA A 331 2.73 9.90 14.05
N LEU A 332 2.55 10.54 15.20
CA LEU A 332 3.12 11.86 15.49
C LEU A 332 4.65 11.84 15.44
N ALA A 333 5.29 10.82 16.01
CA ALA A 333 6.74 10.65 15.94
C ALA A 333 7.21 10.49 14.49
N VAL A 334 6.51 9.68 13.68
CA VAL A 334 6.80 9.53 12.24
C VAL A 334 6.72 10.88 11.53
N GLN A 335 5.63 11.65 11.71
CA GLN A 335 5.49 12.98 11.07
C GLN A 335 6.60 13.93 11.48
N LYS A 336 6.98 13.92 12.76
CA LYS A 336 8.08 14.72 13.29
C LYS A 336 9.41 14.35 12.62
N ILE A 337 9.77 13.07 12.59
CA ILE A 337 11.01 12.58 11.97
C ILE A 337 11.03 12.93 10.48
N MET A 338 9.96 12.66 9.75
CA MET A 338 9.84 12.97 8.32
C MET A 338 10.18 14.43 8.04
N ARG A 339 9.64 15.34 8.83
CA ARG A 339 9.84 16.79 8.70
C ARG A 339 11.24 17.24 9.15
N GLU A 340 11.65 16.89 10.38
CA GLU A 340 12.86 17.43 11.01
C GLU A 340 14.15 16.85 10.40
N GLN A 341 14.09 15.62 9.91
CA GLN A 341 15.23 14.96 9.27
C GLN A 341 15.18 15.03 7.73
N HIS A 342 14.24 15.77 7.14
CA HIS A 342 14.12 15.92 5.68
C HIS A 342 14.13 14.57 4.94
N ILE A 343 13.39 13.58 5.47
CA ILE A 343 13.44 12.20 4.96
C ILE A 343 12.97 12.10 3.51
N LEU A 344 11.97 12.89 3.11
CA LEU A 344 11.45 12.87 1.75
C LEU A 344 12.51 13.30 0.73
N GLU A 345 13.20 14.39 1.01
CA GLU A 345 14.26 14.93 0.17
C GLU A 345 15.42 13.94 0.04
N GLN A 346 15.86 13.35 1.15
CA GLN A 346 16.88 12.30 1.16
C GLN A 346 16.46 11.06 0.37
N ALA A 347 15.19 10.66 0.46
CA ALA A 347 14.65 9.53 -0.29
C ALA A 347 14.63 9.82 -1.80
N GLN A 348 14.30 11.05 -2.22
CA GLN A 348 14.32 11.47 -3.62
C GLN A 348 15.73 11.41 -4.22
N GLU A 349 16.75 11.86 -3.50
CA GLU A 349 18.15 11.74 -3.95
C GLU A 349 18.58 10.29 -4.14
N LYS A 350 18.22 9.42 -3.19
CA LYS A 350 18.54 7.98 -3.25
C LYS A 350 17.76 7.26 -4.34
N ALA A 351 16.55 7.71 -4.70
CA ALA A 351 15.72 7.07 -5.73
C ALA A 351 16.41 7.06 -7.10
N GLY A 352 16.96 8.19 -7.54
CA GLY A 352 17.71 8.27 -8.79
C GLY A 352 18.94 7.36 -8.81
N TYR A 353 19.72 7.39 -7.72
CA TYR A 353 20.87 6.50 -7.55
C TYR A 353 20.48 5.03 -7.65
N PHE A 354 19.48 4.61 -6.88
CA PHE A 354 19.06 3.22 -6.80
C PHE A 354 18.55 2.69 -8.15
N THR A 355 17.72 3.48 -8.83
CA THR A 355 17.21 3.11 -10.16
C THR A 355 18.34 2.99 -11.18
N ALA A 356 19.31 3.91 -11.19
CA ALA A 356 20.46 3.84 -12.08
C ALA A 356 21.31 2.58 -11.83
N ALA A 357 21.60 2.26 -10.58
CA ALA A 357 22.35 1.06 -10.20
C ALA A 357 21.61 -0.25 -10.59
N LEU A 358 20.28 -0.29 -10.47
CA LEU A 358 19.48 -1.41 -10.95
C LEU A 358 19.52 -1.54 -12.48
N GLN A 359 19.44 -0.42 -13.20
CA GLN A 359 19.54 -0.43 -14.67
C GLN A 359 20.92 -0.87 -15.15
N GLU A 360 21.98 -0.42 -14.51
CA GLU A 360 23.36 -0.85 -14.80
C GLU A 360 23.51 -2.35 -14.59
N THR A 361 22.99 -2.88 -13.48
CA THR A 361 23.17 -4.29 -13.10
C THR A 361 22.29 -5.23 -13.89
N PHE A 362 21.03 -4.87 -14.15
CA PHE A 362 20.00 -5.79 -14.67
C PHE A 362 19.42 -5.39 -16.03
N GLY A 363 19.67 -4.17 -16.53
CA GLY A 363 19.05 -3.68 -17.76
C GLY A 363 19.27 -4.57 -18.99
N ASN A 364 20.45 -5.20 -19.06
CA ASN A 364 20.82 -6.12 -20.14
C ASN A 364 20.57 -7.60 -19.80
N HIS A 365 20.05 -7.92 -18.60
CA HIS A 365 19.84 -9.30 -18.20
C HIS A 365 18.77 -9.96 -19.08
N LYS A 366 19.04 -11.18 -19.61
CA LYS A 366 18.17 -11.88 -20.58
C LYS A 366 16.75 -12.12 -20.07
N ASN A 367 16.58 -12.29 -18.77
CA ASN A 367 15.30 -12.60 -18.13
C ASN A 367 14.61 -11.39 -17.45
N ILE A 368 15.12 -10.15 -17.63
CA ILE A 368 14.47 -8.94 -17.15
C ILE A 368 13.79 -8.23 -18.31
N GLY A 369 12.47 -8.21 -18.31
CA GLY A 369 11.66 -7.57 -19.35
C GLY A 369 11.47 -6.08 -19.16
N GLU A 370 11.33 -5.63 -17.91
CA GLU A 370 11.19 -4.21 -17.53
C GLU A 370 11.80 -3.98 -16.15
N ILE A 371 12.40 -2.82 -15.97
CA ILE A 371 12.68 -2.22 -14.65
C ILE A 371 11.84 -0.97 -14.56
N ARG A 372 10.93 -0.91 -13.59
CA ARG A 372 10.03 0.23 -13.36
C ARG A 372 10.22 0.79 -11.96
N HIS A 373 10.03 2.10 -11.80
CA HIS A 373 10.21 2.74 -10.49
C HIS A 373 9.24 3.90 -10.27
N ILE A 374 8.99 4.19 -9.00
CA ILE A 374 8.37 5.42 -8.51
C ILE A 374 8.89 5.69 -7.09
N GLY A 375 9.50 6.86 -6.87
CA GLY A 375 10.25 7.10 -5.64
C GLY A 375 11.32 6.03 -5.43
N LEU A 376 11.46 5.51 -4.20
CA LEU A 376 12.39 4.40 -3.88
C LEU A 376 11.85 3.01 -4.24
N ILE A 377 10.57 2.90 -4.61
CA ILE A 377 10.01 1.63 -5.07
C ILE A 377 10.57 1.32 -6.44
N ASN A 378 11.21 0.16 -6.57
CA ASN A 378 11.70 -0.38 -7.84
C ASN A 378 11.20 -1.81 -8.02
N ALA A 379 10.86 -2.19 -9.25
CA ALA A 379 10.39 -3.53 -9.57
C ALA A 379 10.97 -4.02 -10.89
N MET A 380 11.26 -5.31 -10.94
CA MET A 380 11.81 -6.01 -12.10
C MET A 380 10.86 -7.11 -12.54
N GLU A 381 10.39 -7.04 -13.77
CA GLU A 381 9.54 -8.06 -14.39
C GLU A 381 10.38 -9.21 -14.93
N LEU A 382 10.19 -10.42 -14.42
CA LEU A 382 10.87 -11.63 -14.90
C LEU A 382 10.16 -12.21 -16.12
N VAL A 383 10.93 -12.48 -17.17
CA VAL A 383 10.42 -13.01 -18.44
C VAL A 383 11.32 -14.12 -18.99
N THR A 384 10.73 -15.02 -19.77
CA THR A 384 11.46 -16.01 -20.58
C THR A 384 11.87 -15.44 -21.95
N ASP A 385 11.12 -14.46 -22.45
CA ASP A 385 11.34 -13.78 -23.73
C ASP A 385 11.05 -12.28 -23.57
N LYS A 386 12.08 -11.44 -23.74
CA LYS A 386 11.98 -9.98 -23.57
C LYS A 386 11.16 -9.32 -24.67
N GLU A 387 11.28 -9.77 -25.90
CA GLU A 387 10.61 -9.17 -27.06
C GLU A 387 9.10 -9.44 -26.99
N LYS A 388 8.75 -10.70 -26.71
CA LYS A 388 7.36 -11.14 -26.58
C LYS A 388 6.76 -10.82 -25.19
N LYS A 389 7.59 -10.36 -24.25
CA LYS A 389 7.21 -10.09 -22.85
C LYS A 389 6.57 -11.33 -22.18
N THR A 390 7.03 -12.54 -22.56
CA THR A 390 6.47 -13.79 -22.07
C THR A 390 6.90 -14.05 -20.63
N PRO A 391 5.97 -14.17 -19.67
CA PRO A 391 6.31 -14.47 -18.28
C PRO A 391 6.79 -15.91 -18.13
N PHE A 392 7.46 -16.24 -17.03
CA PHE A 392 7.64 -17.62 -16.60
C PHE A 392 6.29 -18.26 -16.24
N ASP A 393 6.16 -19.58 -16.45
CA ASP A 393 5.02 -20.34 -15.95
C ASP A 393 4.93 -20.17 -14.42
N SER A 394 3.78 -19.74 -13.94
CA SER A 394 3.54 -19.49 -12.51
C SER A 394 3.78 -20.73 -11.63
N LYS A 395 3.61 -21.94 -12.18
CA LYS A 395 3.86 -23.20 -11.49
C LYS A 395 5.34 -23.41 -11.14
N LEU A 396 6.25 -22.81 -11.90
CA LEU A 396 7.70 -22.89 -11.63
C LEU A 396 8.10 -22.03 -10.45
N ARG A 397 7.30 -21.03 -10.06
CA ARG A 397 7.56 -20.13 -8.94
C ARG A 397 8.98 -19.56 -8.94
N ILE A 398 9.54 -19.21 -10.11
CA ILE A 398 10.94 -18.80 -10.29
C ILE A 398 11.35 -17.66 -9.35
N SER A 399 10.50 -16.66 -9.22
CA SER A 399 10.75 -15.55 -8.29
C SER A 399 10.79 -15.99 -6.82
N TYR A 400 10.01 -17.00 -6.45
CA TYR A 400 10.05 -17.60 -5.12
C TYR A 400 11.33 -18.43 -4.89
N GLU A 401 11.83 -19.12 -5.91
CA GLU A 401 13.14 -19.80 -5.83
C GLU A 401 14.28 -18.79 -5.66
N ILE A 402 14.22 -17.65 -6.37
CA ILE A 402 15.17 -16.54 -6.18
C ILE A 402 15.06 -15.98 -4.76
N TYR A 403 13.85 -15.80 -4.23
CA TYR A 403 13.63 -15.35 -2.85
C TYR A 403 14.25 -16.31 -1.82
N LYS A 404 14.02 -17.62 -1.95
CA LYS A 404 14.64 -18.62 -1.06
C LYS A 404 16.16 -18.51 -1.08
N LYS A 405 16.75 -18.33 -2.27
CA LYS A 405 18.19 -18.17 -2.42
C LYS A 405 18.66 -16.83 -1.80
N ALA A 406 17.95 -15.73 -2.01
CA ALA A 406 18.27 -14.44 -1.43
C ALA A 406 18.28 -14.48 0.11
N LEU A 407 17.35 -15.22 0.74
CA LEU A 407 17.36 -15.45 2.17
C LEU A 407 18.64 -16.11 2.66
N THR A 408 19.20 -17.10 1.94
CA THR A 408 20.47 -17.74 2.32
C THR A 408 21.67 -16.78 2.24
N HIS A 409 21.52 -15.68 1.50
CA HIS A 409 22.52 -14.61 1.39
C HIS A 409 22.19 -13.38 2.27
N GLY A 410 21.15 -13.46 3.13
CA GLY A 410 20.79 -12.41 4.06
C GLY A 410 19.99 -11.25 3.45
N LEU A 411 19.17 -11.51 2.43
CA LEU A 411 18.27 -10.52 1.83
C LEU A 411 16.81 -11.00 1.88
N LEU A 412 15.95 -10.23 2.54
CA LEU A 412 14.52 -10.47 2.56
C LEU A 412 13.84 -9.80 1.35
N LEU A 413 13.52 -10.62 0.34
CA LEU A 413 12.64 -10.28 -0.78
C LEU A 413 11.24 -10.87 -0.53
N ARG A 414 10.22 -10.37 -1.23
CA ARG A 414 8.88 -10.98 -1.27
C ARG A 414 8.26 -10.78 -2.66
N PRO A 415 8.52 -11.69 -3.59
CA PRO A 415 8.08 -11.52 -4.98
C PRO A 415 6.55 -11.52 -5.12
N LEU A 416 6.06 -10.85 -6.16
CA LEU A 416 4.67 -10.78 -6.58
C LEU A 416 4.51 -11.45 -7.95
N GLY A 417 4.10 -12.71 -7.97
CA GLY A 417 4.11 -13.50 -9.21
C GLY A 417 5.52 -13.54 -9.83
N ASN A 418 5.68 -13.08 -11.06
CA ASN A 418 6.96 -12.98 -11.75
C ASN A 418 7.67 -11.62 -11.56
N VAL A 419 7.40 -10.92 -10.47
CA VAL A 419 8.00 -9.61 -10.18
C VAL A 419 8.84 -9.66 -8.92
N LEU A 420 10.11 -9.33 -9.03
CA LEU A 420 10.97 -8.97 -7.90
C LEU A 420 10.86 -7.46 -7.66
N TYR A 421 10.73 -7.05 -6.41
CA TYR A 421 10.63 -5.62 -6.11
C TYR A 421 11.39 -5.25 -4.83
N PHE A 422 11.68 -3.97 -4.73
CA PHE A 422 12.33 -3.31 -3.62
C PHE A 422 11.43 -2.16 -3.15
N ASN A 423 11.19 -2.10 -1.87
CA ASN A 423 10.43 -1.03 -1.22
C ASN A 423 11.06 -0.74 0.16
N PRO A 424 12.32 -0.25 0.19
CA PRO A 424 13.08 -0.10 1.42
C PRO A 424 12.54 0.99 2.34
N PRO A 425 13.00 1.05 3.60
CA PRO A 425 12.83 2.22 4.45
C PRO A 425 13.37 3.48 3.75
N LEU A 426 12.70 4.63 3.92
CA LEU A 426 13.10 5.87 3.22
C LEU A 426 14.45 6.42 3.67
N ASN A 427 14.86 6.10 4.89
CA ASN A 427 16.14 6.48 5.46
C ASN A 427 17.28 5.47 5.20
N ILE A 428 17.05 4.45 4.37
CA ILE A 428 18.07 3.44 4.02
C ILE A 428 19.35 4.07 3.49
N GLU A 429 20.49 3.50 3.80
CA GLU A 429 21.79 3.98 3.31
C GLU A 429 22.12 3.42 1.92
N LYS A 430 22.89 4.17 1.11
CA LYS A 430 23.28 3.74 -0.24
C LYS A 430 24.02 2.40 -0.24
N GLN A 431 24.89 2.16 0.75
CA GLN A 431 25.62 0.89 0.89
C GLN A 431 24.68 -0.32 1.09
N ASP A 432 23.53 -0.15 1.74
CA ASP A 432 22.55 -1.21 1.92
C ASP A 432 21.77 -1.46 0.62
N LEU A 433 21.51 -0.40 -0.17
CA LEU A 433 20.96 -0.54 -1.52
C LEU A 433 21.89 -1.33 -2.43
N ASP A 434 23.20 -1.02 -2.41
CA ASP A 434 24.23 -1.75 -3.19
C ASP A 434 24.34 -3.21 -2.76
N LYS A 435 24.30 -3.46 -1.45
CA LYS A 435 24.28 -4.82 -0.89
C LYS A 435 23.04 -5.60 -1.38
N ALA A 436 21.87 -4.97 -1.37
CA ALA A 436 20.63 -5.60 -1.85
C ALA A 436 20.72 -5.96 -3.34
N ILE A 437 21.22 -5.04 -4.18
CA ILE A 437 21.43 -5.28 -5.62
C ILE A 437 22.37 -6.47 -5.83
N LYS A 438 23.52 -6.47 -5.15
CA LYS A 438 24.53 -7.53 -5.27
C LYS A 438 23.97 -8.90 -4.89
N ILE A 439 23.26 -9.00 -3.75
CA ILE A 439 22.68 -10.27 -3.30
C ILE A 439 21.56 -10.71 -4.25
N CYS A 440 20.71 -9.79 -4.70
CA CYS A 440 19.64 -10.10 -5.65
C CYS A 440 20.23 -10.65 -6.96
N LYS A 441 21.28 -10.00 -7.50
CA LYS A 441 21.96 -10.46 -8.70
C LYS A 441 22.54 -11.86 -8.52
N GLN A 442 23.29 -12.08 -7.45
CA GLN A 442 23.87 -13.39 -7.13
C GLN A 442 22.77 -14.46 -7.06
N SER A 443 21.67 -14.19 -6.38
CA SER A 443 20.55 -15.14 -6.25
C SER A 443 19.85 -15.41 -7.57
N MET A 444 19.75 -14.41 -8.45
CA MET A 444 19.22 -14.60 -9.80
C MET A 444 20.15 -15.43 -10.68
N ASP A 445 21.46 -15.16 -10.65
CA ASP A 445 22.46 -15.91 -11.42
C ASP A 445 22.49 -17.38 -11.00
N GLU A 446 22.34 -17.69 -9.71
CA GLU A 446 22.30 -19.07 -9.20
C GLU A 446 21.03 -19.85 -9.62
N ILE A 447 19.93 -19.16 -9.91
CA ILE A 447 18.65 -19.80 -10.29
C ILE A 447 18.41 -19.78 -11.80
N LEU A 448 18.85 -18.74 -12.50
CA LEU A 448 18.55 -18.52 -13.92
C LEU A 448 19.74 -18.84 -14.84
N GLY A 449 20.93 -18.97 -14.31
CA GLY A 449 22.19 -19.26 -15.04
C GLY A 449 22.68 -18.02 -15.75
#